data_0912d488b399f517ded70a643823f971
#
_entry.id   0912d488b399f517ded70a643823f971
#
_cell.length_a   1.000
_cell.length_b   1.000
_cell.length_c   1.000
_cell.angle_alpha   90.00
_cell.angle_beta   90.00
_cell.angle_gamma   90.00
#
_symmetry.space_group_name_H-M   'P 1'
#
loop_
_entity.id
_entity.type
_entity.pdbx_description
1 polymer ?
#
loop_
_entity_poly.entity_id
_entity_poly.type
_entity_poly.pdbx_seq_one_letter_code
_entity_poly.pdbx_strand_id
1 'polypeptide(L)'
;SPLSNDRDDSYGGSLENRARLLLDVVDAVRTEVSNDVPLLVRLSAVDWVEDGLTIDDTVQVVQWLRDHGVDLIDVSSGSNIPAEIPSGPGYQVAFAEAIRRRTGVPTAAVGLITEPFQAEHILVTEQADVVLVGRESLRNTDFPIYSAQILRHNNPPVPAQYHRAYR
;
A
#
# COMPACT_ATOMS: atom_id res chain seq x y z
N SER A 1 9.12 -12.69 4.97
CA SER A 1 9.17 -12.89 6.43
C SER A 1 10.21 -13.95 6.80
N PRO A 2 11.03 -13.74 7.83
CA PRO A 2 11.98 -14.75 8.32
C PRO A 2 11.27 -15.94 8.96
N LEU A 3 10.01 -15.77 9.37
CA LEU A 3 9.23 -16.82 10.05
C LEU A 3 8.52 -17.77 9.08
N SER A 4 8.46 -17.45 7.79
CA SER A 4 7.84 -18.29 6.76
C SER A 4 8.80 -18.69 5.65
N ASN A 5 9.98 -18.09 5.61
CA ASN A 5 11.03 -18.41 4.66
C ASN A 5 12.18 -19.14 5.40
N ASP A 6 12.15 -20.44 5.38
CA ASP A 6 13.10 -21.37 5.99
C ASP A 6 14.13 -21.94 4.97
N ARG A 7 14.25 -21.29 3.80
CA ARG A 7 15.21 -21.68 2.76
C ARG A 7 16.65 -21.43 3.22
N ASP A 8 17.56 -22.32 2.80
CA ASP A 8 19.00 -22.28 3.07
C ASP A 8 19.87 -21.93 1.84
N ASP A 9 19.21 -21.62 0.71
CA ASP A 9 19.85 -21.20 -0.53
C ASP A 9 19.90 -19.67 -0.69
N SER A 10 20.22 -19.19 -1.90
CA SER A 10 20.30 -17.77 -2.23
C SER A 10 18.98 -16.99 -2.11
N TYR A 11 17.86 -17.65 -1.80
CA TYR A 11 16.55 -17.05 -1.60
C TYR A 11 16.09 -17.09 -0.13
N GLY A 12 16.97 -17.47 0.81
CA GLY A 12 16.66 -17.56 2.23
C GLY A 12 17.75 -16.97 3.13
N GLY A 13 17.49 -16.92 4.43
CA GLY A 13 18.39 -16.40 5.45
C GLY A 13 18.39 -14.86 5.52
N SER A 14 19.37 -14.18 4.94
CA SER A 14 19.47 -12.71 5.01
C SER A 14 18.27 -11.99 4.37
N LEU A 15 18.00 -10.74 4.78
CA LEU A 15 16.94 -9.92 4.20
C LEU A 15 17.10 -9.79 2.67
N GLU A 16 18.32 -9.57 2.19
CA GLU A 16 18.62 -9.47 0.77
C GLU A 16 18.24 -10.75 0.02
N ASN A 17 18.61 -11.92 0.54
CA ASN A 17 18.25 -13.19 -0.06
C ASN A 17 16.73 -13.42 -0.06
N ARG A 18 16.05 -13.10 1.04
CA ARG A 18 14.59 -13.22 1.15
C ARG A 18 13.84 -12.26 0.21
N ALA A 19 14.42 -11.10 -0.09
CA ALA A 19 13.86 -10.14 -1.04
C ALA A 19 14.20 -10.48 -2.51
N ARG A 20 15.18 -11.32 -2.78
CA ARG A 20 15.73 -11.60 -4.11
C ARG A 20 14.65 -11.98 -5.13
N LEU A 21 13.75 -12.91 -4.81
CA LEU A 21 12.68 -13.31 -5.73
C LEU A 21 11.79 -12.13 -6.13
N LEU A 22 11.47 -11.24 -5.18
CA LEU A 22 10.68 -10.06 -5.46
C LEU A 22 11.40 -9.12 -6.43
N LEU A 23 12.70 -8.89 -6.22
CA LEU A 23 13.52 -8.05 -7.10
C LEU A 23 13.66 -8.67 -8.50
N ASP A 24 13.90 -9.96 -8.60
CA ASP A 24 13.97 -10.69 -9.87
C ASP A 24 12.65 -10.57 -10.65
N VAL A 25 11.50 -10.67 -9.96
CA VAL A 25 10.17 -10.49 -10.58
C VAL A 25 9.96 -9.05 -11.05
N VAL A 26 10.35 -8.06 -10.25
CA VAL A 26 10.24 -6.65 -10.63
C VAL A 26 11.07 -6.37 -11.88
N ASP A 27 12.31 -6.85 -11.95
CA ASP A 27 13.17 -6.69 -13.12
C ASP A 27 12.58 -7.35 -14.37
N ALA A 28 12.05 -8.58 -14.21
CA ALA A 28 11.38 -9.29 -15.30
C ALA A 28 10.17 -8.52 -15.81
N VAL A 29 9.34 -7.97 -14.93
CA VAL A 29 8.17 -7.16 -15.31
C VAL A 29 8.62 -5.87 -16.01
N ARG A 30 9.63 -5.18 -15.50
CA ARG A 30 10.16 -3.95 -16.13
C ARG A 30 10.74 -4.21 -17.53
N THR A 31 11.25 -5.41 -17.79
CA THR A 31 11.70 -5.78 -19.14
C THR A 31 10.54 -5.86 -20.15
N GLU A 32 9.35 -6.25 -19.70
CA GLU A 32 8.18 -6.47 -20.56
C GLU A 32 7.26 -5.24 -20.68
N VAL A 33 7.26 -4.34 -19.67
CA VAL A 33 6.40 -3.16 -19.66
C VAL A 33 7.20 -1.88 -19.84
N SER A 34 6.63 -0.93 -20.63
CA SER A 34 7.21 0.40 -20.81
C SER A 34 7.35 1.15 -19.49
N ASN A 35 8.35 2.04 -19.39
CA ASN A 35 8.52 2.93 -18.26
C ASN A 35 7.35 3.92 -18.06
N ASP A 36 6.50 4.08 -19.08
CA ASP A 36 5.28 4.89 -18.98
C ASP A 36 4.14 4.16 -18.24
N VAL A 37 4.30 2.86 -17.99
CA VAL A 37 3.33 2.06 -17.22
C VAL A 37 3.77 1.99 -15.76
N PRO A 38 2.99 2.54 -14.81
CA PRO A 38 3.32 2.47 -13.40
C PRO A 38 3.41 1.02 -12.89
N LEU A 39 4.47 0.69 -12.17
CA LEU A 39 4.65 -0.60 -11.51
C LEU A 39 4.48 -0.44 -10.01
N LEU A 40 3.47 -1.10 -9.48
CA LEU A 40 3.13 -1.06 -8.06
C LEU A 40 3.43 -2.40 -7.40
N VAL A 41 3.94 -2.35 -6.18
CA VAL A 41 4.20 -3.56 -5.38
C VAL A 41 3.45 -3.48 -4.06
N ARG A 42 2.73 -4.55 -3.71
CA ARG A 42 2.11 -4.67 -2.39
C ARG A 42 3.00 -5.43 -1.43
N LEU A 43 3.25 -4.85 -0.26
CA LEU A 43 4.05 -5.43 0.81
C LEU A 43 3.29 -5.47 2.13
N SER A 44 3.52 -6.51 2.93
CA SER A 44 3.21 -6.52 4.35
C SER A 44 4.36 -5.88 5.10
N ALA A 45 4.12 -4.73 5.73
CA ALA A 45 5.16 -3.92 6.36
C ALA A 45 5.74 -4.56 7.63
N VAL A 46 4.94 -5.33 8.35
CA VAL A 46 5.33 -6.03 9.59
C VAL A 46 4.54 -7.32 9.75
N ASP A 47 5.05 -8.27 10.51
CA ASP A 47 4.35 -9.52 10.84
C ASP A 47 3.55 -9.46 12.14
N TRP A 48 3.69 -8.42 12.96
CA TRP A 48 3.02 -8.23 14.25
C TRP A 48 3.43 -9.24 15.34
N VAL A 49 4.54 -9.92 15.16
CA VAL A 49 5.12 -10.87 16.12
C VAL A 49 6.61 -10.64 16.27
N GLU A 50 7.14 -11.07 17.41
CA GLU A 50 8.58 -11.08 17.67
C GLU A 50 9.31 -11.94 16.64
N ASP A 51 10.53 -11.57 16.31
CA ASP A 51 11.38 -12.21 15.28
C ASP A 51 10.78 -12.23 13.85
N GLY A 52 9.63 -11.55 13.63
CA GLY A 52 9.04 -11.39 12.31
C GLY A 52 9.64 -10.24 11.51
N LEU A 53 9.08 -10.00 10.32
CA LEU A 53 9.43 -8.85 9.47
C LEU A 53 9.13 -7.54 10.20
N THR A 54 10.10 -6.63 10.19
CA THR A 54 10.01 -5.32 10.83
C THR A 54 9.79 -4.19 9.82
N ILE A 55 9.37 -3.02 10.29
CA ILE A 55 9.26 -1.83 9.44
C ILE A 55 10.64 -1.41 8.88
N ASP A 56 11.73 -1.63 9.62
CA ASP A 56 13.07 -1.31 9.16
C ASP A 56 13.51 -2.22 8.00
N ASP A 57 13.20 -3.52 8.09
CA ASP A 57 13.42 -4.47 6.99
C ASP A 57 12.63 -4.03 5.74
N THR A 58 11.36 -3.67 5.92
CA THR A 58 10.50 -3.27 4.80
C THR A 58 10.98 -1.97 4.16
N VAL A 59 11.42 -0.98 4.94
CA VAL A 59 12.02 0.25 4.40
C VAL A 59 13.26 -0.07 3.57
N GLN A 60 14.11 -0.99 4.02
CA GLN A 60 15.29 -1.41 3.26
C GLN A 60 14.88 -2.10 1.93
N VAL A 61 13.90 -2.99 1.96
CA VAL A 61 13.37 -3.64 0.74
C VAL A 61 12.78 -2.59 -0.22
N VAL A 62 12.05 -1.60 0.28
CA VAL A 62 11.48 -0.53 -0.56
C VAL A 62 12.58 0.33 -1.21
N GLN A 63 13.69 0.59 -0.53
CA GLN A 63 14.84 1.27 -1.14
C GLN A 63 15.38 0.49 -2.34
N TRP A 64 15.53 -0.83 -2.21
CA TRP A 64 15.92 -1.68 -3.35
C TRP A 64 14.88 -1.65 -4.46
N LEU A 65 13.58 -1.77 -4.13
CA LEU A 65 12.49 -1.72 -5.12
C LEU A 65 12.47 -0.41 -5.91
N ARG A 66 12.73 0.73 -5.25
CA ARG A 66 12.87 2.02 -5.92
C ARG A 66 13.98 1.99 -6.96
N ASP A 67 15.14 1.45 -6.60
CA ASP A 67 16.30 1.37 -7.47
C ASP A 67 16.07 0.41 -8.66
N HIS A 68 15.10 -0.53 -8.52
CA HIS A 68 14.59 -1.42 -9.58
C HIS A 68 13.38 -0.84 -10.34
N GLY A 69 13.01 0.42 -10.10
CA GLY A 69 11.99 1.12 -10.87
C GLY A 69 10.55 0.86 -10.45
N VAL A 70 10.30 0.55 -9.18
CA VAL A 70 8.94 0.52 -8.62
C VAL A 70 8.47 1.94 -8.33
N ASP A 71 7.25 2.28 -8.75
CA ASP A 71 6.70 3.63 -8.70
C ASP A 71 5.89 3.90 -7.42
N LEU A 72 5.26 2.87 -6.85
CA LEU A 72 4.42 3.01 -5.66
C LEU A 72 4.37 1.71 -4.85
N ILE A 73 4.33 1.85 -3.53
CA ILE A 73 4.14 0.72 -2.60
C ILE A 73 2.73 0.75 -2.01
N ASP A 74 1.96 -0.32 -2.24
CA ASP A 74 0.71 -0.62 -1.53
C ASP A 74 1.06 -1.29 -0.19
N VAL A 75 0.80 -0.57 0.91
CA VAL A 75 1.28 -0.93 2.24
C VAL A 75 0.19 -1.61 3.06
N SER A 76 0.34 -2.91 3.26
CA SER A 76 -0.47 -3.70 4.20
C SER A 76 0.37 -4.20 5.38
N SER A 77 -0.15 -5.09 6.21
CA SER A 77 0.60 -5.71 7.30
C SER A 77 0.02 -7.05 7.72
N GLY A 78 0.87 -7.93 8.24
CA GLY A 78 0.48 -9.21 8.80
C GLY A 78 -0.10 -10.22 7.81
N SER A 79 -0.86 -11.19 8.32
CA SER A 79 -1.56 -12.25 7.59
C SER A 79 -0.66 -13.34 6.99
N ASN A 80 0.65 -13.24 7.13
CA ASN A 80 1.57 -14.28 6.68
C ASN A 80 1.69 -15.42 7.71
N ILE A 81 1.64 -15.06 8.97
CA ILE A 81 1.60 -15.96 10.13
C ILE A 81 0.49 -15.53 11.09
N PRO A 82 -0.03 -16.44 11.94
CA PRO A 82 -1.00 -16.07 12.97
C PRO A 82 -0.43 -15.02 13.92
N ALA A 83 -1.15 -13.91 14.09
CA ALA A 83 -0.77 -12.81 14.96
C ALA A 83 -2.01 -12.08 15.49
N GLU A 84 -1.92 -11.51 16.68
CA GLU A 84 -2.91 -10.57 17.19
C GLU A 84 -2.64 -9.19 16.57
N ILE A 85 -3.48 -8.81 15.59
CA ILE A 85 -3.35 -7.54 14.89
C ILE A 85 -4.28 -6.52 15.56
N PRO A 86 -3.75 -5.41 16.11
CA PRO A 86 -4.56 -4.35 16.70
C PRO A 86 -5.30 -3.56 15.62
N SER A 87 -6.33 -4.18 15.04
CA SER A 87 -7.07 -3.61 13.91
C SER A 87 -8.07 -2.55 14.36
N GLY A 88 -8.03 -1.40 13.71
CA GLY A 88 -8.92 -0.26 13.89
C GLY A 88 -8.89 0.64 12.64
N PRO A 89 -9.70 1.71 12.58
CA PRO A 89 -9.70 2.62 11.44
C PRO A 89 -8.29 3.16 11.13
N GLY A 90 -7.74 2.84 9.96
CA GLY A 90 -6.42 3.32 9.53
C GLY A 90 -5.22 2.62 10.19
N TYR A 91 -5.36 1.44 10.80
CA TYR A 91 -4.30 0.78 11.59
C TYR A 91 -2.98 0.54 10.83
N GLN A 92 -2.98 0.58 9.51
CA GLN A 92 -1.77 0.40 8.68
C GLN A 92 -1.20 1.73 8.13
N VAL A 93 -1.88 2.86 8.34
CA VAL A 93 -1.49 4.17 7.78
C VAL A 93 -0.11 4.59 8.27
N ALA A 94 0.22 4.35 9.53
CA ALA A 94 1.53 4.69 10.09
C ALA A 94 2.69 3.98 9.37
N PHE A 95 2.47 2.80 8.83
CA PHE A 95 3.49 2.09 8.04
C PHE A 95 3.68 2.72 6.66
N ALA A 96 2.59 3.12 5.99
CA ALA A 96 2.65 3.86 4.73
C ALA A 96 3.42 5.18 4.91
N GLU A 97 3.10 5.94 5.96
CA GLU A 97 3.79 7.17 6.32
C GLU A 97 5.29 6.93 6.59
N ALA A 98 5.64 5.91 7.38
CA ALA A 98 7.04 5.61 7.69
C ALA A 98 7.84 5.25 6.44
N ILE A 99 7.29 4.43 5.55
CA ILE A 99 7.92 4.06 4.28
C ILE A 99 8.09 5.30 3.41
N ARG A 100 7.01 6.07 3.18
CA ARG A 100 7.03 7.29 2.37
C ARG A 100 8.11 8.27 2.84
N ARG A 101 8.13 8.59 4.13
CA ARG A 101 9.08 9.56 4.71
C ARG A 101 10.53 9.08 4.64
N ARG A 102 10.78 7.79 4.81
CA ARG A 102 12.13 7.23 4.89
C ARG A 102 12.74 6.88 3.54
N THR A 103 11.91 6.64 2.52
CA THR A 103 12.38 6.20 1.20
C THR A 103 12.14 7.22 0.10
N GLY A 104 11.17 8.12 0.28
CA GLY A 104 10.70 9.03 -0.77
C GLY A 104 9.84 8.35 -1.84
N VAL A 105 9.58 7.05 -1.73
CA VAL A 105 8.70 6.33 -2.66
C VAL A 105 7.25 6.63 -2.32
N PRO A 106 6.39 6.94 -3.31
CA PRO A 106 4.96 7.08 -3.10
C PRO A 106 4.35 5.84 -2.47
N THR A 107 3.37 6.05 -1.58
CA THR A 107 2.70 4.95 -0.89
C THR A 107 1.19 5.00 -1.02
N ALA A 108 0.56 3.84 -0.99
CA ALA A 108 -0.87 3.67 -0.84
C ALA A 108 -1.18 3.08 0.53
N ALA A 109 -2.08 3.74 1.27
CA ALA A 109 -2.53 3.28 2.58
C ALA A 109 -3.85 2.51 2.48
N VAL A 110 -3.93 1.39 3.17
CA VAL A 110 -5.12 0.57 3.32
C VAL A 110 -5.34 0.23 4.80
N GLY A 111 -6.54 -0.14 5.21
CA GLY A 111 -6.81 -0.66 6.54
C GLY A 111 -8.00 -0.01 7.24
N LEU A 112 -9.20 -0.52 7.01
CA LEU A 112 -10.45 -0.03 7.60
C LEU A 112 -10.64 1.49 7.40
N ILE A 113 -10.33 1.98 6.20
CA ILE A 113 -10.64 3.33 5.77
C ILE A 113 -12.05 3.27 5.17
N THR A 114 -13.01 3.92 5.83
CA THR A 114 -14.44 3.81 5.52
C THR A 114 -15.12 5.17 5.41
N GLU A 115 -14.47 6.24 5.85
CA GLU A 115 -15.06 7.56 5.89
C GLU A 115 -14.30 8.55 4.99
N PRO A 116 -15.02 9.45 4.26
CA PRO A 116 -14.41 10.44 3.39
C PRO A 116 -13.39 11.34 4.09
N PHE A 117 -13.72 11.84 5.29
CA PHE A 117 -12.79 12.70 6.05
C PHE A 117 -11.56 11.95 6.54
N GLN A 118 -11.69 10.66 6.86
CA GLN A 118 -10.54 9.83 7.20
C GLN A 118 -9.61 9.68 5.99
N ALA A 119 -10.16 9.38 4.80
CA ALA A 119 -9.41 9.25 3.57
C ALA A 119 -8.69 10.56 3.22
N GLU A 120 -9.41 11.69 3.25
CA GLU A 120 -8.87 13.01 2.99
C GLU A 120 -7.78 13.40 3.98
N HIS A 121 -7.98 13.14 5.27
CA HIS A 121 -6.98 13.43 6.30
C HIS A 121 -5.63 12.75 6.01
N ILE A 122 -5.65 11.48 5.64
CA ILE A 122 -4.44 10.72 5.29
C ILE A 122 -3.66 11.40 4.15
N LEU A 123 -4.38 11.89 3.13
CA LEU A 123 -3.78 12.53 1.96
C LEU A 123 -3.25 13.93 2.28
N VAL A 124 -4.06 14.80 2.90
CA VAL A 124 -3.67 16.19 3.17
C VAL A 124 -2.59 16.33 4.24
N THR A 125 -2.46 15.33 5.12
CA THR A 125 -1.36 15.26 6.10
C THR A 125 -0.14 14.50 5.58
N GLU A 126 -0.16 14.12 4.31
CA GLU A 126 0.95 13.45 3.63
C GLU A 126 1.38 12.11 4.27
N GLN A 127 0.44 11.40 4.90
CA GLN A 127 0.68 10.07 5.46
C GLN A 127 0.76 9.00 4.35
N ALA A 128 0.08 9.22 3.23
CA ALA A 128 0.18 8.43 2.00
C ALA A 128 -0.20 9.29 0.79
N ASP A 129 0.10 8.81 -0.41
CA ASP A 129 -0.23 9.49 -1.67
C ASP A 129 -1.53 8.97 -2.27
N VAL A 130 -1.93 7.76 -1.90
CA VAL A 130 -3.16 7.09 -2.35
C VAL A 130 -3.84 6.40 -1.17
N VAL A 131 -5.17 6.37 -1.17
CA VAL A 131 -5.98 5.59 -0.24
C VAL A 131 -6.66 4.44 -0.96
N LEU A 132 -6.54 3.24 -0.42
CA LEU A 132 -7.15 2.03 -0.94
C LEU A 132 -8.35 1.63 -0.08
N VAL A 133 -9.50 1.54 -0.72
CA VAL A 133 -10.78 1.23 -0.08
C VAL A 133 -11.27 -0.13 -0.57
N GLY A 134 -11.28 -1.12 0.31
CA GLY A 134 -11.68 -2.49 -0.01
C GLY A 134 -13.14 -2.77 0.34
N ARG A 135 -13.38 -3.31 1.54
CA ARG A 135 -14.72 -3.75 1.98
C ARG A 135 -15.78 -2.66 1.95
N GLU A 136 -15.40 -1.38 2.15
CA GLU A 136 -16.33 -0.27 2.03
C GLU A 136 -16.80 -0.10 0.59
N SER A 137 -15.95 -0.27 -0.41
CA SER A 137 -16.39 -0.22 -1.81
C SER A 137 -17.37 -1.36 -2.19
N LEU A 138 -17.36 -2.48 -1.45
CA LEU A 138 -18.37 -3.54 -1.64
C LEU A 138 -19.73 -3.17 -1.00
N ARG A 139 -19.74 -2.36 0.06
CA ARG A 139 -20.95 -1.87 0.72
C ARG A 139 -21.50 -0.60 0.06
N ASN A 140 -20.62 0.28 -0.36
CA ASN A 140 -20.90 1.55 -1.00
C ASN A 140 -20.08 1.63 -2.30
N THR A 141 -20.67 1.14 -3.38
CA THR A 141 -20.04 1.10 -4.72
C THR A 141 -19.70 2.48 -5.26
N ASP A 142 -20.44 3.51 -4.79
CA ASP A 142 -20.28 4.90 -5.19
C ASP A 142 -19.41 5.71 -4.21
N PHE A 143 -18.62 5.04 -3.37
CA PHE A 143 -17.80 5.69 -2.35
C PHE A 143 -16.97 6.88 -2.88
N PRO A 144 -16.36 6.87 -4.08
CA PRO A 144 -15.65 8.03 -4.60
C PRO A 144 -16.55 9.23 -4.87
N ILE A 145 -17.75 9.00 -5.41
CA ILE A 145 -18.74 10.05 -5.68
C ILE A 145 -19.29 10.60 -4.37
N TYR A 146 -19.67 9.71 -3.45
CA TYR A 146 -20.12 10.07 -2.11
C TYR A 146 -19.05 10.90 -1.36
N SER A 147 -17.80 10.47 -1.41
CA SER A 147 -16.70 11.20 -0.79
C SER A 147 -16.51 12.59 -1.39
N ALA A 148 -16.57 12.71 -2.71
CA ALA A 148 -16.47 14.00 -3.40
C ALA A 148 -17.59 14.96 -2.97
N GLN A 149 -18.82 14.48 -2.76
CA GLN A 149 -19.94 15.28 -2.27
C GLN A 149 -19.73 15.73 -0.82
N ILE A 150 -19.35 14.81 0.09
CA ILE A 150 -19.11 15.11 1.51
C ILE A 150 -17.98 16.13 1.66
N LEU A 151 -16.92 15.98 0.87
CA LEU A 151 -15.75 16.87 0.87
C LEU A 151 -15.97 18.15 0.04
N ARG A 152 -17.19 18.34 -0.52
CA ARG A 152 -17.57 19.50 -1.35
C ARG A 152 -16.65 19.73 -2.54
N HIS A 153 -16.22 18.64 -3.19
CA HIS A 153 -15.41 18.72 -4.40
C HIS A 153 -16.23 19.28 -5.56
N ASN A 154 -15.72 20.30 -6.25
CA ASN A 154 -16.47 21.03 -7.29
C ASN A 154 -16.73 20.19 -8.56
N ASN A 155 -15.99 19.12 -8.80
CA ASN A 155 -16.12 18.28 -9.98
C ASN A 155 -16.06 16.79 -9.58
N PRO A 156 -17.14 16.24 -9.00
CA PRO A 156 -17.18 14.83 -8.62
C PRO A 156 -17.04 13.93 -9.86
N PRO A 157 -16.45 12.74 -9.76
CA PRO A 157 -16.23 11.82 -10.87
C PRO A 157 -17.53 11.10 -11.27
N VAL A 158 -18.55 11.85 -11.65
CA VAL A 158 -19.88 11.34 -12.00
C VAL A 158 -19.96 11.10 -13.50
N PRO A 159 -20.41 9.91 -13.95
CA PRO A 159 -20.68 9.67 -15.36
C PRO A 159 -21.67 10.69 -15.94
N ALA A 160 -21.43 11.14 -17.18
CA ALA A 160 -22.15 12.26 -17.81
C ALA A 160 -23.68 12.10 -17.77
N GLN A 161 -24.19 10.88 -17.93
CA GLN A 161 -25.61 10.57 -17.88
C GLN A 161 -26.28 10.82 -16.52
N TYR A 162 -25.50 10.89 -15.44
CA TYR A 162 -25.99 11.12 -14.07
C TYR A 162 -25.77 12.55 -13.56
N HIS A 163 -25.14 13.43 -14.33
CA HIS A 163 -24.82 14.80 -13.90
C HIS A 163 -26.04 15.58 -13.37
N ARG A 164 -27.27 15.25 -13.83
CA ARG A 164 -28.49 15.93 -13.34
C ARG A 164 -28.80 15.68 -11.87
N ALA A 165 -28.33 14.53 -11.33
CA ALA A 165 -28.56 14.17 -9.93
C ALA A 165 -27.57 14.87 -8.98
N TYR A 166 -26.51 15.49 -9.51
CA TYR A 166 -25.39 16.03 -8.74
C TYR A 166 -25.15 17.54 -8.99
N ARG A 167 -26.17 18.23 -9.56
CA ARG A 167 -26.19 19.69 -9.78
C ARG A 167 -26.89 20.42 -8.66
#